data_adb3707e22a2cfc63cb6c2ef00a5b2c6
#
_entry.id   adb3707e22a2cfc63cb6c2ef00a5b2c6
#
_cell.length_a   1.000
_cell.length_b   1.000
_cell.length_c   1.000
_cell.angle_alpha   90.00
_cell.angle_beta   90.00
_cell.angle_gamma   90.00
#
_symmetry.space_group_name_H-M   'P 1'
#
loop_
_entity.id
_entity.type
_entity.pdbx_description
1 polymer ?
#
loop_
_entity_poly.entity_id
_entity_poly.type
_entity_poly.pdbx_seq_one_letter_code
_entity_poly.pdbx_strand_id
1 'polypeptide(L)'
;MRKKKQDITDIFVKHRKLTLGIKLVGTFAFTYYLVYFVLLTVFGIYYRSVYDPAYSGDTLLWTMLSSALLWAIVGMMVVSLILLFRRRRYGKFLFMIFTIILVIYQFVTAESHIWTIYFIEIMMVIVMAPLKVFVTINKTINKKIMEDITDIKNVEE
;
A
#
# COMPACT_ATOMS: atom_id res chain seq x y z
N MET A 1 -30.86 -6.31 10.96
CA MET A 1 -30.15 -6.87 9.77
C MET A 1 -28.77 -6.30 9.48
N ARG A 2 -28.48 -5.01 9.63
CA ARG A 2 -27.14 -4.43 9.37
C ARG A 2 -26.04 -4.94 10.32
N LYS A 3 -26.27 -5.02 11.62
CA LYS A 3 -25.32 -5.55 12.63
C LYS A 3 -24.91 -6.99 12.32
N LYS A 4 -25.86 -7.89 12.08
CA LYS A 4 -25.61 -9.32 11.79
C LYS A 4 -24.75 -9.54 10.55
N LYS A 5 -24.92 -8.73 9.50
CA LYS A 5 -24.09 -8.78 8.30
C LYS A 5 -22.66 -8.30 8.57
N GLN A 6 -22.47 -7.39 9.51
CA GLN A 6 -21.19 -6.85 9.91
C GLN A 6 -20.40 -7.86 10.74
N ASP A 7 -21.04 -8.54 11.70
CA ASP A 7 -20.42 -9.56 12.55
C ASP A 7 -19.94 -10.78 11.73
N ILE A 8 -20.76 -11.26 10.80
CA ILE A 8 -20.36 -12.35 9.89
C ILE A 8 -19.15 -11.95 9.03
N THR A 9 -19.13 -10.71 8.53
CA THR A 9 -18.00 -10.20 7.72
C THR A 9 -16.72 -10.14 8.56
N ASP A 10 -16.81 -9.75 9.81
CA ASP A 10 -15.67 -9.65 10.72
C ASP A 10 -15.08 -11.02 11.10
N ILE A 11 -15.94 -12.05 11.26
CA ILE A 11 -15.50 -13.44 11.43
C ILE A 11 -14.70 -13.92 10.22
N PHE A 12 -15.20 -13.69 9.00
CA PHE A 12 -14.47 -14.06 7.78
C PHE A 12 -13.12 -13.34 7.66
N VAL A 13 -13.04 -12.08 8.06
CA VAL A 13 -11.78 -11.31 8.07
C VAL A 13 -10.82 -11.85 9.13
N LYS A 14 -11.32 -12.21 10.33
CA LYS A 14 -10.52 -12.75 11.43
C LYS A 14 -9.78 -14.03 11.04
N HIS A 15 -10.43 -14.94 10.30
CA HIS A 15 -9.85 -16.23 9.90
C HIS A 15 -9.04 -16.18 8.60
N ARG A 16 -9.04 -15.07 7.86
CA ARG A 16 -8.21 -14.92 6.67
C ARG A 16 -6.73 -14.78 7.04
N LYS A 17 -5.90 -15.65 6.48
CA LYS A 17 -4.43 -15.55 6.62
C LYS A 17 -3.83 -15.09 5.30
N LEU A 18 -2.93 -14.11 5.36
CA LEU A 18 -2.14 -13.70 4.20
C LEU A 18 -1.20 -14.83 3.77
N THR A 19 -1.02 -14.99 2.46
CA THR A 19 -0.02 -15.94 1.92
C THR A 19 1.39 -15.51 2.30
N LEU A 20 2.30 -16.48 2.43
CA LEU A 20 3.70 -16.20 2.78
C LEU A 20 4.35 -15.25 1.77
N GLY A 21 4.11 -15.47 0.48
CA GLY A 21 4.63 -14.60 -0.58
C GLY A 21 4.19 -13.15 -0.44
N ILE A 22 2.90 -12.90 -0.19
CA ILE A 22 2.39 -11.54 0.06
C ILE A 22 2.98 -10.92 1.32
N LYS A 23 3.23 -11.71 2.38
CA LYS A 23 3.89 -11.21 3.58
C LYS A 23 5.32 -10.77 3.29
N LEU A 24 6.11 -11.60 2.62
CA LEU A 24 7.52 -11.30 2.32
C LEU A 24 7.63 -10.08 1.39
N VAL A 25 6.97 -10.12 0.24
CA VAL A 25 7.04 -9.02 -0.73
C VAL A 25 6.40 -7.75 -0.16
N GLY A 26 5.29 -7.87 0.56
CA GLY A 26 4.62 -6.74 1.21
C GLY A 26 5.49 -6.10 2.30
N THR A 27 6.21 -6.89 3.11
CA THR A 27 7.12 -6.34 4.13
C THR A 27 8.30 -5.63 3.47
N PHE A 28 8.89 -6.23 2.44
CA PHE A 28 9.97 -5.60 1.69
C PHE A 28 9.51 -4.27 1.07
N ALA A 29 8.39 -4.29 0.35
CA ALA A 29 7.80 -3.09 -0.25
C ALA A 29 7.46 -2.03 0.82
N PHE A 30 6.91 -2.43 1.95
CA PHE A 30 6.58 -1.52 3.05
C PHE A 30 7.82 -0.83 3.60
N THR A 31 8.89 -1.59 3.88
CA THR A 31 10.15 -1.02 4.37
C THR A 31 10.77 -0.09 3.33
N TYR A 32 10.81 -0.48 2.05
CA TYR A 32 11.35 0.33 0.97
C TYR A 32 10.62 1.66 0.85
N TYR A 33 9.29 1.66 0.75
CA TYR A 33 8.51 2.89 0.57
C TYR A 33 8.40 3.73 1.84
N LEU A 34 8.49 3.11 3.02
CA LEU A 34 8.56 3.86 4.28
C LEU A 34 9.87 4.65 4.37
N VAL A 35 11.01 4.01 4.06
CA VAL A 35 12.32 4.68 4.01
C VAL A 35 12.30 5.78 2.95
N TYR A 36 11.76 5.48 1.76
CA TYR A 36 11.65 6.46 0.69
C TYR A 36 10.79 7.66 1.10
N PHE A 37 9.67 7.43 1.77
CA PHE A 37 8.81 8.49 2.30
C PHE A 37 9.51 9.37 3.34
N VAL A 38 10.27 8.76 4.26
CA VAL A 38 11.06 9.48 5.26
C VAL A 38 12.14 10.32 4.59
N LEU A 39 12.88 9.74 3.64
CA LEU A 39 13.91 10.47 2.90
C LEU A 39 13.32 11.65 2.12
N LEU A 40 12.22 11.46 1.41
CA LEU A 40 11.52 12.56 0.72
C LEU A 40 11.13 13.68 1.68
N THR A 41 10.65 13.33 2.88
CA THR A 41 10.25 14.32 3.89
C THR A 41 11.46 15.09 4.41
N VAL A 42 12.53 14.39 4.76
CA VAL A 42 13.78 15.00 5.27
C VAL A 42 14.41 15.90 4.20
N PHE A 43 14.57 15.39 2.99
CA PHE A 43 15.14 16.18 1.87
C PHE A 43 14.24 17.34 1.47
N GLY A 44 12.91 17.16 1.47
CA GLY A 44 11.96 18.25 1.18
C GLY A 44 12.07 19.40 2.18
N ILE A 45 12.19 19.09 3.48
CA ILE A 45 12.40 20.10 4.53
C ILE A 45 13.77 20.77 4.38
N TYR A 46 14.82 19.99 4.15
CA TYR A 46 16.18 20.49 3.98
C TYR A 46 16.30 21.41 2.75
N TYR A 47 15.78 20.99 1.61
CA TYR A 47 15.78 21.81 0.39
C TYR A 47 15.05 23.12 0.60
N ARG A 48 13.89 23.09 1.25
CA ARG A 48 13.13 24.28 1.55
C ARG A 48 13.89 25.24 2.45
N SER A 49 14.61 24.76 3.45
CA SER A 49 15.36 25.60 4.37
C SER A 49 16.60 26.26 3.76
N VAL A 50 17.22 25.60 2.76
CA VAL A 50 18.49 26.06 2.17
C VAL A 50 18.28 26.88 0.89
N TYR A 51 17.25 26.58 0.08
CA TYR A 51 17.06 27.14 -1.26
C TYR A 51 15.92 28.15 -1.37
N ASP A 52 15.14 28.39 -0.34
CA ASP A 52 13.99 29.32 -0.35
C ASP A 52 14.33 30.76 -0.79
N PRO A 53 15.50 31.34 -0.58
CA PRO A 53 15.82 32.70 -0.99
C PRO A 53 16.21 32.88 -2.47
N ALA A 54 16.45 31.80 -3.23
CA ALA A 54 17.07 31.88 -4.56
C ALA A 54 16.12 31.63 -5.75
N TYR A 55 14.88 31.20 -5.51
CA TYR A 55 13.96 30.83 -6.60
C TYR A 55 12.98 31.96 -6.93
N SER A 56 12.83 32.25 -8.23
CA SER A 56 11.76 33.11 -8.74
C SER A 56 10.38 32.43 -8.51
N GLY A 57 9.33 33.23 -8.20
CA GLY A 57 8.04 32.74 -7.72
C GLY A 57 7.40 31.60 -8.52
N ASP A 58 7.52 31.59 -9.87
CA ASP A 58 6.89 30.57 -10.73
C ASP A 58 7.60 29.20 -10.64
N THR A 59 8.92 29.18 -10.61
CA THR A 59 9.69 27.94 -10.48
C THR A 59 9.52 27.31 -9.10
N LEU A 60 9.43 28.13 -8.05
CA LEU A 60 9.15 27.65 -6.68
C LEU A 60 7.79 26.97 -6.60
N LEU A 61 6.77 27.52 -7.22
CA LEU A 61 5.40 26.98 -7.19
C LEU A 61 5.32 25.63 -7.89
N TRP A 62 5.96 25.47 -9.04
CA TRP A 62 6.04 24.19 -9.75
C TRP A 62 6.85 23.12 -8.99
N THR A 63 7.94 23.49 -8.37
CA THR A 63 8.76 22.58 -7.56
C THR A 63 8.02 22.13 -6.30
N MET A 64 7.29 23.03 -5.65
CA MET A 64 6.46 22.66 -4.50
C MET A 64 5.29 21.76 -4.89
N LEU A 65 4.63 22.02 -6.00
CA LEU A 65 3.50 21.22 -6.48
C LEU A 65 3.95 19.81 -6.87
N SER A 66 5.06 19.68 -7.59
CA SER A 66 5.61 18.38 -7.99
C SER A 66 6.09 17.58 -6.80
N SER A 67 6.78 18.17 -5.84
CA SER A 67 7.22 17.49 -4.62
C SER A 67 6.04 17.06 -3.73
N ALA A 68 5.00 17.90 -3.60
CA ALA A 68 3.79 17.56 -2.86
C ALA A 68 3.03 16.40 -3.51
N LEU A 69 2.98 16.35 -4.83
CA LEU A 69 2.34 15.26 -5.57
C LEU A 69 3.10 13.94 -5.41
N LEU A 70 4.42 13.97 -5.51
CA LEU A 70 5.27 12.81 -5.26
C LEU A 70 5.08 12.28 -3.83
N TRP A 71 5.07 13.19 -2.85
CA TRP A 71 4.85 12.85 -1.45
C TRP A 71 3.48 12.22 -1.21
N ALA A 72 2.44 12.73 -1.86
CA ALA A 72 1.10 12.16 -1.80
C ALA A 72 1.04 10.76 -2.42
N ILE A 73 1.66 10.53 -3.59
CA ILE A 73 1.70 9.20 -4.24
C ILE A 73 2.38 8.18 -3.33
N VAL A 74 3.57 8.49 -2.81
CA VAL A 74 4.33 7.57 -1.93
C VAL A 74 3.56 7.33 -0.63
N GLY A 75 2.94 8.35 -0.06
CA GLY A 75 2.08 8.21 1.11
C GLY A 75 0.90 7.25 0.87
N MET A 76 0.24 7.37 -0.27
CA MET A 76 -0.85 6.47 -0.66
C MET A 76 -0.37 5.03 -0.88
N MET A 77 0.87 4.82 -1.33
CA MET A 77 1.47 3.48 -1.42
C MET A 77 1.68 2.87 -0.02
N VAL A 78 2.20 3.62 0.93
CA VAL A 78 2.33 3.17 2.33
C VAL A 78 0.96 2.82 2.91
N VAL A 79 -0.04 3.67 2.72
CA VAL A 79 -1.43 3.40 3.16
C VAL A 79 -1.98 2.13 2.51
N SER A 80 -1.76 1.92 1.20
CA SER A 80 -2.22 0.73 0.49
C SER A 80 -1.61 -0.56 1.04
N LEU A 81 -0.32 -0.52 1.43
CA LEU A 81 0.35 -1.64 2.08
C LEU A 81 -0.17 -1.89 3.51
N ILE A 82 -0.47 -0.84 4.28
CA ILE A 82 -1.15 -0.98 5.57
C ILE A 82 -2.52 -1.65 5.40
N LEU A 83 -3.30 -1.26 4.40
CA LEU A 83 -4.58 -1.90 4.07
C LEU A 83 -4.40 -3.38 3.69
N LEU A 84 -3.33 -3.72 2.96
CA LEU A 84 -2.98 -5.10 2.63
C LEU A 84 -2.70 -5.92 3.89
N PHE A 85 -1.90 -5.40 4.83
CA PHE A 85 -1.62 -6.07 6.11
C PHE A 85 -2.86 -6.16 7.01
N ARG A 86 -3.78 -5.19 6.92
CA ARG A 86 -5.12 -5.28 7.53
C ARG A 86 -6.06 -6.25 6.83
N ARG A 87 -5.53 -7.13 5.95
CA ARG A 87 -6.27 -8.18 5.23
C ARG A 87 -7.36 -7.66 4.28
N ARG A 88 -7.24 -6.42 3.79
CA ARG A 88 -8.14 -5.87 2.79
C ARG A 88 -7.60 -6.19 1.39
N ARG A 89 -8.42 -6.84 0.55
CA ARG A 89 -8.03 -7.21 -0.84
C ARG A 89 -7.64 -6.01 -1.69
N TYR A 90 -8.30 -4.89 -1.46
CA TYR A 90 -8.06 -3.65 -2.20
C TYR A 90 -6.65 -3.10 -2.02
N GLY A 91 -5.98 -3.38 -0.88
CA GLY A 91 -4.63 -2.90 -0.64
C GLY A 91 -3.63 -3.35 -1.70
N LYS A 92 -3.73 -4.59 -2.20
CA LYS A 92 -2.90 -5.08 -3.30
C LYS A 92 -3.12 -4.29 -4.59
N PHE A 93 -4.38 -4.11 -5.00
CA PHE A 93 -4.71 -3.40 -6.24
C PHE A 93 -4.29 -1.93 -6.16
N LEU A 94 -4.58 -1.26 -5.05
CA LEU A 94 -4.18 0.13 -4.84
C LEU A 94 -2.66 0.28 -4.91
N PHE A 95 -1.91 -0.61 -4.26
CA PHE A 95 -0.46 -0.61 -4.32
C PHE A 95 0.05 -0.71 -5.76
N MET A 96 -0.47 -1.66 -6.55
CA MET A 96 -0.05 -1.84 -7.95
C MET A 96 -0.35 -0.59 -8.79
N ILE A 97 -1.54 0.00 -8.62
CA ILE A 97 -1.94 1.21 -9.35
C ILE A 97 -1.00 2.38 -9.00
N PHE A 98 -0.78 2.64 -7.71
CA PHE A 98 0.06 3.74 -7.29
C PHE A 98 1.54 3.53 -7.65
N THR A 99 2.04 2.29 -7.69
CA THR A 99 3.39 2.00 -8.18
C THR A 99 3.53 2.36 -9.67
N ILE A 100 2.54 2.01 -10.49
CA ILE A 100 2.54 2.37 -11.91
C ILE A 100 2.49 3.90 -12.08
N ILE A 101 1.64 4.59 -11.31
CA ILE A 101 1.56 6.05 -11.33
C ILE A 101 2.90 6.68 -10.92
N LEU A 102 3.56 6.12 -9.88
CA LEU A 102 4.86 6.59 -9.43
C LEU A 102 5.93 6.46 -10.51
N VAL A 103 6.01 5.29 -11.17
CA VAL A 103 6.96 5.05 -12.27
C VAL A 103 6.74 6.03 -13.42
N ILE A 104 5.49 6.25 -13.82
CA ILE A 104 5.16 7.21 -14.88
C ILE A 104 5.54 8.63 -14.45
N TYR A 105 5.21 9.01 -13.22
CA TYR A 105 5.53 10.32 -12.68
C TYR A 105 7.05 10.56 -12.65
N GLN A 106 7.82 9.62 -12.13
CA GLN A 106 9.28 9.70 -12.10
C GLN A 106 9.87 9.77 -13.52
N PHE A 107 9.34 9.00 -14.46
CA PHE A 107 9.80 9.02 -15.85
C PHE A 107 9.58 10.38 -16.53
N VAL A 108 8.47 11.05 -16.24
CA VAL A 108 8.14 12.35 -16.83
C VAL A 108 8.90 13.49 -16.16
N THR A 109 9.16 13.40 -14.85
CA THR A 109 9.70 14.52 -14.07
C THR A 109 11.21 14.45 -13.83
N ALA A 110 11.82 13.28 -13.98
CA ALA A 110 13.25 13.12 -13.71
C ALA A 110 14.10 13.67 -14.85
N GLU A 111 15.05 14.52 -14.53
CA GLU A 111 16.09 15.02 -15.48
C GLU A 111 17.11 13.93 -15.80
N SER A 112 17.39 13.04 -14.84
CA SER A 112 18.27 11.88 -15.02
C SER A 112 17.55 10.60 -14.61
N HIS A 113 17.52 9.60 -15.51
CA HIS A 113 16.85 8.34 -15.27
C HIS A 113 17.75 7.32 -14.56
N ILE A 114 17.40 6.97 -13.33
CA ILE A 114 18.05 5.90 -12.58
C ILE A 114 17.30 4.59 -12.84
N TRP A 115 17.67 3.88 -13.90
CA TRP A 115 17.00 2.66 -14.35
C TRP A 115 16.85 1.58 -13.27
N THR A 116 17.78 1.52 -12.32
CA THR A 116 17.72 0.57 -11.21
C THR A 116 16.48 0.76 -10.34
N ILE A 117 16.07 2.01 -10.08
CA ILE A 117 14.88 2.32 -9.27
C ILE A 117 13.61 1.84 -10.00
N TYR A 118 13.47 2.20 -11.28
CA TYR A 118 12.34 1.75 -12.10
C TYR A 118 12.24 0.22 -12.17
N PHE A 119 13.39 -0.45 -12.31
CA PHE A 119 13.45 -1.90 -12.35
C PHE A 119 12.93 -2.52 -11.05
N ILE A 120 13.36 -2.02 -9.88
CA ILE A 120 12.91 -2.51 -8.58
C ILE A 120 11.40 -2.32 -8.42
N GLU A 121 10.87 -1.15 -8.77
CA GLU A 121 9.46 -0.83 -8.65
C GLU A 121 8.59 -1.69 -9.57
N ILE A 122 8.99 -1.85 -10.83
CA ILE A 122 8.29 -2.72 -11.78
C ILE A 122 8.35 -4.18 -11.35
N MET A 123 9.50 -4.66 -10.86
CA MET A 123 9.65 -6.03 -10.37
C MET A 123 8.76 -6.30 -9.15
N MET A 124 8.57 -5.35 -8.25
CA MET A 124 7.62 -5.50 -7.14
C MET A 124 6.19 -5.72 -7.66
N VAL A 125 5.76 -4.99 -8.70
CA VAL A 125 4.45 -5.17 -9.31
C VAL A 125 4.33 -6.54 -9.97
N ILE A 126 5.34 -6.94 -10.78
CA ILE A 126 5.35 -8.23 -11.50
C ILE A 126 5.28 -9.40 -10.50
N VAL A 127 6.08 -9.36 -9.44
CA VAL A 127 6.10 -10.42 -8.43
C VAL A 127 4.80 -10.44 -7.61
N MET A 128 4.25 -9.28 -7.27
CA MET A 128 3.03 -9.20 -6.48
C MET A 128 1.77 -9.57 -7.29
N ALA A 129 1.76 -9.30 -8.59
CA ALA A 129 0.59 -9.51 -9.45
C ALA A 129 0.01 -10.94 -9.40
N PRO A 130 0.78 -12.03 -9.56
CA PRO A 130 0.26 -13.39 -9.57
C PRO A 130 -0.05 -13.92 -8.15
N LEU A 131 0.47 -13.30 -7.08
CA LEU A 131 0.33 -13.83 -5.72
C LEU A 131 -1.12 -13.73 -5.22
N LYS A 132 -1.66 -14.83 -4.73
CA LYS A 132 -2.96 -14.85 -4.05
C LYS A 132 -2.82 -14.15 -2.70
N VAL A 133 -3.72 -13.20 -2.41
CA VAL A 133 -3.66 -12.40 -1.18
C VAL A 133 -3.89 -13.26 0.06
N PHE A 134 -4.83 -14.22 -0.03
CA PHE A 134 -5.20 -15.06 1.12
C PHE A 134 -4.94 -16.52 0.83
N VAL A 135 -4.57 -17.24 1.89
CA VAL A 135 -4.50 -18.72 1.86
C VAL A 135 -5.90 -19.26 1.59
N THR A 136 -6.00 -20.27 0.72
CA THR A 136 -7.24 -20.98 0.49
C THR A 136 -7.74 -21.58 1.82
N ILE A 137 -9.01 -21.36 2.14
CA ILE A 137 -9.61 -21.85 3.39
C ILE A 137 -9.66 -23.36 3.33
N ASN A 138 -8.92 -24.03 4.22
CA ASN A 138 -8.97 -25.49 4.38
C ASN A 138 -10.29 -25.89 5.06
N LYS A 139 -10.74 -27.16 4.85
CA LYS A 139 -11.95 -27.72 5.48
C LYS A 139 -12.04 -27.45 6.98
N THR A 140 -10.90 -27.52 7.70
CA THR A 140 -10.81 -27.26 9.14
C THR A 140 -11.15 -25.81 9.53
N ILE A 141 -10.71 -24.84 8.72
CA ILE A 141 -11.01 -23.41 8.94
C ILE A 141 -12.47 -23.14 8.60
N ASN A 142 -13.01 -23.79 7.55
CA ASN A 142 -14.42 -23.67 7.21
C ASN A 142 -15.32 -24.19 8.35
N LYS A 143 -14.93 -25.30 9.00
CA LYS A 143 -15.67 -25.85 10.13
C LYS A 143 -15.70 -24.86 11.30
N LYS A 144 -14.55 -24.27 11.67
CA LYS A 144 -14.48 -23.25 12.73
C LYS A 144 -15.30 -22.00 12.42
N ILE A 145 -15.27 -21.54 11.17
CA ILE A 145 -16.10 -20.40 10.75
C ILE A 145 -17.60 -20.71 10.89
N MET A 146 -18.00 -21.94 10.55
CA MET A 146 -19.40 -22.37 10.69
C MET A 146 -19.82 -22.50 12.15
N GLU A 147 -18.94 -23.02 13.01
CA GLU A 147 -19.16 -23.09 14.47
C GLU A 147 -19.34 -21.67 15.05
N ASP A 148 -18.42 -20.74 14.77
CA ASP A 148 -18.49 -19.35 15.23
C ASP A 148 -19.80 -18.65 14.75
N ILE A 149 -20.27 -18.95 13.53
CA ILE A 149 -21.51 -18.39 12.98
C ILE A 149 -22.73 -18.99 13.67
N THR A 150 -22.70 -20.29 14.00
CA THR A 150 -23.79 -20.98 14.69
C THR A 150 -23.94 -20.48 16.12
N ASP A 151 -22.84 -20.26 16.82
CA ASP A 151 -22.84 -19.72 18.18
C ASP A 151 -23.44 -18.33 18.25
N ILE A 152 -23.15 -17.47 17.26
CA ILE A 152 -23.79 -16.12 17.16
C ILE A 152 -25.30 -16.22 16.91
N LYS A 153 -25.76 -17.23 16.16
CA LYS A 153 -27.20 -17.41 15.93
C LYS A 153 -27.92 -17.87 17.19
N ASN A 154 -27.30 -18.75 17.97
CA ASN A 154 -27.87 -19.30 19.18
C ASN A 154 -27.96 -18.31 20.37
N VAL A 155 -27.10 -17.27 20.37
CA VAL A 155 -27.13 -16.20 21.38
C VAL A 155 -28.24 -15.16 21.11
N GLU A 156 -28.82 -15.16 19.90
CA GLU A 156 -29.86 -14.22 19.48
C GLU A 156 -31.29 -14.78 19.55
N GLU A 157 -31.46 -16.10 19.81
CA GLU A 157 -32.74 -16.74 20.14
C GLU A 157 -32.99 -16.75 21.65
#